data_0d4dc8a10681118e81b32e2ce2c6bc9b
#
_entry.id   0d4dc8a10681118e81b32e2ce2c6bc9b
#
_cell.length_a   1.000
_cell.length_b   1.000
_cell.length_c   1.000
_cell.angle_alpha   90.00
_cell.angle_beta   90.00
_cell.angle_gamma   90.00
#
_symmetry.space_group_name_H-M   'P 1'
#
loop_
_entity.id
_entity.type
_entity.pdbx_description
1 polymer ?
#
loop_
_entity_poly.entity_id
_entity_poly.type
_entity_poly.pdbx_seq_one_letter_code
_entity_poly.pdbx_strand_id
1 'polypeptide(L)'
;MTFEGSSAGTATLDLKTAKPDVAKGLVHKYVVMVRQNARRGTASTLTKSEVRGGGRKPFKQKGTGNARAGSSRTPLKPGGGVIFGPKPKDWSIKMNKKERRLAMATAIQSAAPAMVVVDDLSAKVTSPKTKGMADALKSWGVSEGEKAYLITKDASDNVTLSTRNMAKVVQSDIKHLNVYDVLNADKVVVEESALAYINDFFGAEGAAWA
;
A
#
# COMPACT_ATOMS: atom_id res chain seq x y z
N MET A 1 -23.49 6.65 -10.62
CA MET A 1 -23.41 7.19 -12.01
C MET A 1 -23.43 6.05 -13.00
N THR A 2 -24.00 6.25 -14.18
CA THR A 2 -23.89 5.28 -15.27
C THR A 2 -22.48 5.27 -15.85
N PHE A 3 -22.15 4.26 -16.65
CA PHE A 3 -20.85 4.19 -17.34
C PHE A 3 -20.57 5.42 -18.23
N GLU A 4 -21.61 6.05 -18.76
CA GLU A 4 -21.53 7.26 -19.60
C GLU A 4 -21.46 8.57 -18.80
N GLY A 5 -21.48 8.53 -17.49
CA GLY A 5 -21.37 9.69 -16.61
C GLY A 5 -22.68 10.39 -16.25
N SER A 6 -23.84 9.84 -16.64
CA SER A 6 -25.13 10.40 -16.22
C SER A 6 -25.40 10.07 -14.74
N SER A 7 -25.97 11.03 -14.00
CA SER A 7 -26.34 10.84 -12.59
C SER A 7 -27.52 9.88 -12.48
N ALA A 8 -27.35 8.77 -11.76
CA ALA A 8 -28.39 7.77 -11.52
C ALA A 8 -29.06 7.90 -10.14
N GLY A 9 -28.53 8.74 -9.26
CA GLY A 9 -29.06 8.92 -7.90
C GLY A 9 -27.97 9.11 -6.86
N THR A 10 -28.33 8.93 -5.58
CA THR A 10 -27.41 8.97 -4.44
C THR A 10 -27.38 7.60 -3.77
N ALA A 11 -26.19 7.16 -3.38
CA ALA A 11 -25.99 5.95 -2.61
C ALA A 11 -25.62 6.29 -1.16
N THR A 12 -26.06 5.46 -0.22
CA THR A 12 -25.77 5.65 1.21
C THR A 12 -24.57 4.79 1.62
N LEU A 13 -23.70 5.38 2.45
CA LEU A 13 -22.58 4.70 3.07
C LEU A 13 -22.76 4.75 4.58
N ASP A 14 -23.11 3.62 5.19
CA ASP A 14 -23.33 3.49 6.63
C ASP A 14 -22.35 2.49 7.24
N LEU A 15 -21.26 3.02 7.81
CA LEU A 15 -20.16 2.22 8.33
C LEU A 15 -19.95 2.46 9.83
N LYS A 16 -19.53 1.43 10.53
CA LYS A 16 -19.04 1.55 11.90
C LYS A 16 -17.69 2.26 11.91
N THR A 17 -17.64 3.49 12.37
CA THR A 17 -16.43 4.32 12.40
C THR A 17 -15.88 4.50 13.80
N ALA A 18 -14.60 4.86 13.90
CA ALA A 18 -13.97 5.24 15.14
C ALA A 18 -14.47 6.63 15.62
N LYS A 19 -14.42 6.87 16.94
CA LYS A 19 -14.71 8.18 17.50
C LYS A 19 -13.76 9.23 16.92
N PRO A 20 -14.21 10.48 16.69
CA PRO A 20 -13.40 11.54 16.06
C PRO A 20 -12.04 11.76 16.70
N ASP A 21 -11.96 11.71 18.03
CA ASP A 21 -10.73 11.93 18.80
C ASP A 21 -9.65 10.87 18.53
N VAL A 22 -10.07 9.63 18.18
CA VAL A 22 -9.18 8.47 17.99
C VAL A 22 -8.99 8.15 16.51
N ALA A 23 -9.91 8.58 15.66
CA ALA A 23 -9.99 8.21 14.24
C ALA A 23 -8.67 8.43 13.49
N LYS A 24 -8.09 9.63 13.61
CA LYS A 24 -6.84 10.01 12.94
C LYS A 24 -5.66 9.15 13.40
N GLY A 25 -5.52 8.92 14.69
CA GLY A 25 -4.45 8.09 15.26
C GLY A 25 -4.55 6.62 14.83
N LEU A 26 -5.77 6.09 14.82
CA LEU A 26 -6.05 4.71 14.41
C LEU A 26 -5.73 4.47 12.94
N VAL A 27 -6.19 5.35 12.06
CA VAL A 27 -5.92 5.27 10.61
C VAL A 27 -4.41 5.45 10.34
N HIS A 28 -3.75 6.41 11.00
CA HIS A 28 -2.30 6.60 10.89
C HIS A 28 -1.53 5.34 11.30
N LYS A 29 -1.89 4.71 12.43
CA LYS A 29 -1.26 3.46 12.87
C LYS A 29 -1.38 2.36 11.82
N TYR A 30 -2.53 2.25 11.15
CA TYR A 30 -2.74 1.28 10.09
C TYR A 30 -1.91 1.60 8.84
N VAL A 31 -1.84 2.86 8.41
CA VAL A 31 -0.98 3.30 7.30
C VAL A 31 0.49 3.00 7.58
N VAL A 32 0.97 3.29 8.78
CA VAL A 32 2.36 2.96 9.20
C VAL A 32 2.61 1.46 9.10
N MET A 33 1.67 0.64 9.58
CA MET A 33 1.77 -0.83 9.48
C MET A 33 1.88 -1.28 8.01
N VAL A 34 1.00 -0.80 7.13
CA VAL A 34 1.01 -1.16 5.69
C VAL A 34 2.35 -0.78 5.05
N ARG A 35 2.84 0.44 5.30
CA ARG A 35 4.12 0.91 4.74
C ARG A 35 5.32 0.16 5.28
N GLN A 36 5.32 -0.21 6.57
CA GLN A 36 6.40 -1.02 7.14
C GLN A 36 6.39 -2.45 6.59
N ASN A 37 5.23 -3.05 6.44
CA ASN A 37 5.10 -4.41 5.91
C ASN A 37 5.48 -4.51 4.41
N ALA A 38 5.43 -3.40 3.68
CA ALA A 38 5.91 -3.33 2.30
C ALA A 38 7.44 -3.26 2.18
N ARG A 39 8.17 -3.00 3.28
CA ARG A 39 9.64 -2.93 3.25
C ARG A 39 10.25 -4.30 3.09
N ARG A 40 11.16 -4.45 2.14
CA ARG A 40 11.90 -5.71 1.89
C ARG A 40 13.00 -5.97 2.91
N GLY A 41 13.58 -4.94 3.52
CA GLY A 41 14.61 -5.04 4.54
C GLY A 41 15.91 -5.72 4.12
N THR A 42 16.31 -5.59 2.85
CA THR A 42 17.45 -6.32 2.25
C THR A 42 18.80 -5.64 2.41
N ALA A 43 18.86 -4.47 3.05
CA ALA A 43 20.13 -3.78 3.27
C ALA A 43 21.10 -4.64 4.10
N SER A 44 22.32 -4.86 3.59
CA SER A 44 23.33 -5.68 4.24
C SER A 44 24.71 -5.09 4.06
N THR A 45 25.52 -5.16 5.10
CA THR A 45 26.96 -4.87 5.08
C THR A 45 27.73 -6.07 5.57
N LEU A 46 28.97 -6.19 5.13
CA LEU A 46 29.85 -7.27 5.56
C LEU A 46 30.59 -6.89 6.84
N THR A 47 30.52 -7.72 7.86
CA THR A 47 31.32 -7.62 9.08
C THR A 47 32.75 -8.11 8.84
N LYS A 48 33.65 -7.85 9.79
CA LYS A 48 35.06 -8.31 9.73
C LYS A 48 35.22 -9.81 9.45
N SER A 49 34.30 -10.63 9.95
CA SER A 49 34.33 -12.09 9.77
C SER A 49 33.80 -12.54 8.41
N GLU A 50 32.93 -11.73 7.79
CA GLU A 50 32.32 -12.05 6.50
C GLU A 50 33.10 -11.54 5.30
N VAL A 51 33.97 -10.53 5.51
CA VAL A 51 34.82 -10.00 4.45
C VAL A 51 35.91 -11.02 4.11
N ARG A 52 36.09 -11.30 2.80
CA ARG A 52 37.11 -12.22 2.31
C ARG A 52 38.51 -11.80 2.74
N GLY A 53 39.27 -12.72 3.34
CA GLY A 53 40.67 -12.55 3.75
C GLY A 53 40.82 -12.13 5.21
N GLY A 54 42.05 -11.83 5.62
CA GLY A 54 42.37 -11.33 6.96
C GLY A 54 42.57 -12.40 8.05
N GLY A 55 42.61 -13.69 7.72
CA GLY A 55 42.85 -14.79 8.67
C GLY A 55 44.25 -14.79 9.28
N ARG A 56 45.24 -14.20 8.60
CA ARG A 56 46.62 -14.09 9.09
C ARG A 56 46.92 -12.70 9.63
N LYS A 57 47.70 -12.63 10.71
CA LYS A 57 48.23 -11.37 11.23
C LYS A 57 49.16 -10.72 10.18
N PRO A 58 48.94 -9.45 9.76
CA PRO A 58 49.66 -8.86 8.63
C PRO A 58 51.17 -8.64 8.88
N PHE A 59 51.57 -8.36 10.12
CA PHE A 59 52.97 -8.17 10.50
C PHE A 59 53.19 -8.43 11.99
N LYS A 60 54.47 -8.46 12.43
CA LYS A 60 54.88 -8.71 13.83
C LYS A 60 54.29 -7.65 14.77
N GLN A 61 54.08 -8.01 16.05
CA GLN A 61 53.43 -7.15 17.06
C GLN A 61 54.24 -5.87 17.36
N LYS A 62 55.60 -5.97 17.31
CA LYS A 62 56.54 -4.89 17.58
C LYS A 62 57.67 -4.87 16.54
N GLY A 63 58.44 -3.78 16.46
CA GLY A 63 59.64 -3.71 15.60
C GLY A 63 59.35 -3.35 14.13
N THR A 64 58.13 -2.84 13.77
CA THR A 64 57.80 -2.43 12.40
C THR A 64 57.58 -0.94 12.24
N GLY A 65 57.57 -0.15 13.31
CA GLY A 65 57.23 1.29 13.29
C GLY A 65 55.79 1.61 12.97
N ASN A 66 54.98 0.61 12.62
CA ASN A 66 53.56 0.78 12.27
C ASN A 66 52.63 0.52 13.46
N ALA A 67 51.41 1.08 13.39
CA ALA A 67 50.37 0.79 14.36
C ALA A 67 50.06 -0.71 14.39
N ARG A 68 49.80 -1.26 15.58
CA ARG A 68 49.50 -2.69 15.76
C ARG A 68 48.25 -3.10 15.00
N ALA A 69 48.30 -4.19 14.27
CA ALA A 69 47.14 -4.71 13.54
C ALA A 69 46.99 -6.23 13.73
N GLY A 70 45.81 -6.64 14.16
CA GLY A 70 45.45 -8.07 14.29
C GLY A 70 44.96 -8.70 12.98
N SER A 71 44.41 -7.89 12.09
CA SER A 71 43.87 -8.33 10.79
C SER A 71 43.95 -7.20 9.76
N SER A 72 44.07 -7.54 8.49
CA SER A 72 43.98 -6.61 7.37
C SER A 72 42.53 -6.16 7.10
N ARG A 73 41.56 -6.88 7.64
CA ARG A 73 40.11 -6.61 7.44
C ARG A 73 39.43 -5.90 8.61
N THR A 74 40.21 -5.20 9.43
CA THR A 74 39.67 -4.34 10.48
C THR A 74 38.89 -3.16 9.86
N PRO A 75 37.88 -2.64 10.54
CA PRO A 75 37.09 -1.46 10.04
C PRO A 75 37.93 -0.20 9.81
N LEU A 76 39.09 -0.12 10.47
CA LEU A 76 40.03 1.01 10.35
C LEU A 76 40.87 1.00 9.04
N LYS A 77 40.78 -0.07 8.25
CA LYS A 77 41.53 -0.20 7.00
C LYS A 77 40.63 -0.21 5.79
N PRO A 78 41.06 0.38 4.66
CA PRO A 78 40.32 0.28 3.40
C PRO A 78 40.03 -1.20 3.04
N GLY A 79 38.80 -1.49 2.63
CA GLY A 79 38.35 -2.85 2.34
C GLY A 79 38.14 -3.73 3.56
N GLY A 80 38.15 -3.16 4.78
CA GLY A 80 37.76 -3.84 6.02
C GLY A 80 36.26 -3.97 6.21
N GLY A 81 35.85 -4.75 7.22
CA GLY A 81 34.44 -4.94 7.56
C GLY A 81 33.82 -3.71 8.21
N VAL A 82 32.52 -3.59 8.15
CA VAL A 82 31.73 -2.53 8.77
C VAL A 82 31.30 -2.95 10.17
N ILE A 83 31.36 -2.01 11.14
CA ILE A 83 30.83 -2.21 12.50
C ILE A 83 29.41 -1.60 12.56
N PHE A 84 28.46 -2.34 13.14
CA PHE A 84 27.06 -1.92 13.28
C PHE A 84 26.37 -1.45 11.98
N GLY A 85 26.83 -1.96 10.84
CA GLY A 85 26.16 -1.72 9.58
C GLY A 85 24.81 -2.43 9.51
N PRO A 86 23.94 -2.06 8.53
CA PRO A 86 22.66 -2.68 8.37
C PRO A 86 22.78 -4.17 8.05
N LYS A 87 21.89 -4.96 8.61
CA LYS A 87 21.70 -6.38 8.30
C LYS A 87 20.26 -6.61 7.87
N PRO A 88 20.01 -7.58 6.99
CA PRO A 88 18.65 -7.93 6.59
C PRO A 88 17.81 -8.26 7.82
N LYS A 89 16.64 -7.63 7.91
CA LYS A 89 15.68 -7.92 8.97
C LYS A 89 14.25 -7.73 8.50
N ASP A 90 13.34 -8.47 9.12
CA ASP A 90 11.91 -8.26 8.95
C ASP A 90 11.47 -6.99 9.70
N TRP A 91 10.77 -6.11 8.98
CA TRP A 91 10.21 -4.86 9.49
C TRP A 91 8.71 -4.96 9.76
N SER A 92 8.12 -6.13 9.60
CA SER A 92 6.68 -6.30 9.73
C SER A 92 6.17 -5.95 11.13
N ILE A 93 5.04 -5.25 11.15
CA ILE A 93 4.33 -4.85 12.36
C ILE A 93 2.98 -5.55 12.36
N LYS A 94 2.56 -6.07 13.51
CA LYS A 94 1.24 -6.68 13.72
C LYS A 94 0.27 -5.65 14.30
N MET A 95 -0.99 -5.75 13.87
CA MET A 95 -2.11 -4.97 14.39
C MET A 95 -3.33 -5.90 14.53
N ASN A 96 -4.16 -5.70 15.56
CA ASN A 96 -5.32 -6.52 15.81
C ASN A 96 -6.32 -6.47 14.64
N LYS A 97 -6.97 -7.59 14.33
CA LYS A 97 -7.93 -7.67 13.21
C LYS A 97 -9.06 -6.65 13.33
N LYS A 98 -9.72 -6.57 14.51
CA LYS A 98 -10.82 -5.61 14.75
C LYS A 98 -10.35 -4.16 14.64
N GLU A 99 -9.13 -3.85 15.12
CA GLU A 99 -8.53 -2.52 15.00
C GLU A 99 -8.27 -2.13 13.54
N ARG A 100 -7.74 -3.07 12.71
CA ARG A 100 -7.53 -2.83 11.26
C ARG A 100 -8.84 -2.60 10.51
N ARG A 101 -9.86 -3.39 10.82
CA ARG A 101 -11.18 -3.26 10.19
C ARG A 101 -11.83 -1.92 10.53
N LEU A 102 -11.76 -1.50 11.80
CA LEU A 102 -12.25 -0.20 12.24
C LEU A 102 -11.49 0.97 11.56
N ALA A 103 -10.16 0.84 11.42
CA ALA A 103 -9.35 1.82 10.70
C ALA A 103 -9.74 1.92 9.22
N MET A 104 -9.99 0.77 8.57
CA MET A 104 -10.41 0.73 7.16
C MET A 104 -11.80 1.37 6.99
N ALA A 105 -12.77 0.99 7.79
CA ALA A 105 -14.12 1.57 7.75
C ALA A 105 -14.07 3.10 7.95
N THR A 106 -13.27 3.57 8.91
CA THR A 106 -13.07 5.01 9.17
C THR A 106 -12.42 5.71 7.99
N ALA A 107 -11.44 5.10 7.32
CA ALA A 107 -10.79 5.66 6.13
C ALA A 107 -11.75 5.75 4.94
N ILE A 108 -12.54 4.70 4.68
CA ILE A 108 -13.55 4.70 3.62
C ILE A 108 -14.60 5.79 3.88
N GLN A 109 -15.09 5.91 5.11
CA GLN A 109 -16.06 6.96 5.47
C GLN A 109 -15.48 8.37 5.28
N SER A 110 -14.19 8.56 5.59
CA SER A 110 -13.53 9.86 5.37
C SER A 110 -13.36 10.20 3.89
N ALA A 111 -13.28 9.22 3.01
CA ALA A 111 -13.18 9.38 1.57
C ALA A 111 -14.56 9.59 0.88
N ALA A 112 -15.68 9.43 1.61
CA ALA A 112 -17.03 9.54 1.06
C ALA A 112 -17.28 10.82 0.21
N PRO A 113 -16.80 12.02 0.58
CA PRO A 113 -16.99 13.23 -0.24
C PRO A 113 -16.30 13.16 -1.62
N ALA A 114 -15.26 12.36 -1.76
CA ALA A 114 -14.51 12.14 -3.01
C ALA A 114 -14.93 10.85 -3.73
N MET A 115 -15.97 10.17 -3.23
CA MET A 115 -16.40 8.87 -3.74
C MET A 115 -17.46 9.04 -4.84
N VAL A 116 -17.31 8.27 -5.90
CA VAL A 116 -18.25 8.15 -7.01
C VAL A 116 -18.66 6.70 -7.14
N VAL A 117 -19.97 6.44 -7.09
CA VAL A 117 -20.51 5.08 -7.30
C VAL A 117 -20.90 4.92 -8.76
N VAL A 118 -20.48 3.83 -9.36
CA VAL A 118 -20.71 3.51 -10.78
C VAL A 118 -21.37 2.15 -10.92
N ASP A 119 -22.03 1.95 -12.06
CA ASP A 119 -22.57 0.63 -12.44
C ASP A 119 -21.45 -0.41 -12.52
N ASP A 120 -21.80 -1.70 -12.48
CA ASP A 120 -20.84 -2.79 -12.61
C ASP A 120 -20.08 -2.75 -13.94
N LEU A 121 -18.77 -2.64 -13.86
CA LEU A 121 -17.88 -2.41 -14.99
C LEU A 121 -17.66 -3.66 -15.83
N SER A 122 -17.71 -4.84 -15.22
CA SER A 122 -17.46 -6.12 -15.90
C SER A 122 -18.42 -6.39 -17.05
N ALA A 123 -19.66 -5.87 -16.97
CA ALA A 123 -20.66 -5.99 -18.02
C ALA A 123 -20.48 -4.94 -19.15
N LYS A 124 -19.89 -3.78 -18.83
CA LYS A 124 -19.78 -2.64 -19.75
C LYS A 124 -18.47 -2.62 -20.54
N VAL A 125 -17.37 -3.11 -19.94
CA VAL A 125 -16.05 -3.12 -20.57
C VAL A 125 -15.87 -4.41 -21.38
N THR A 126 -16.27 -4.39 -22.63
CA THR A 126 -16.20 -5.56 -23.54
C THR A 126 -14.82 -5.75 -24.17
N SER A 127 -13.98 -4.71 -24.23
CA SER A 127 -12.66 -4.76 -24.85
C SER A 127 -11.58 -4.13 -23.93
N PRO A 128 -10.34 -4.69 -23.89
CA PRO A 128 -9.28 -4.22 -23.00
C PRO A 128 -8.59 -2.96 -23.56
N LYS A 129 -9.35 -1.91 -23.86
CA LYS A 129 -8.83 -0.64 -24.40
C LYS A 129 -8.73 0.42 -23.30
N THR A 130 -7.53 0.96 -23.08
CA THR A 130 -7.27 2.04 -22.12
C THR A 130 -8.02 3.33 -22.44
N LYS A 131 -8.23 3.66 -23.74
CA LYS A 131 -8.95 4.86 -24.16
C LYS A 131 -10.38 4.88 -23.62
N GLY A 132 -11.13 3.79 -23.78
CA GLY A 132 -12.51 3.71 -23.26
C GLY A 132 -12.59 3.90 -21.75
N MET A 133 -11.65 3.34 -21.00
CA MET A 133 -11.58 3.53 -19.55
C MET A 133 -11.17 4.97 -19.18
N ALA A 134 -10.25 5.59 -19.92
CA ALA A 134 -9.86 6.98 -19.71
C ALA A 134 -11.02 7.95 -19.95
N ASP A 135 -11.80 7.73 -21.01
CA ASP A 135 -12.99 8.52 -21.32
C ASP A 135 -14.07 8.34 -20.23
N ALA A 136 -14.28 7.12 -19.74
CA ALA A 136 -15.20 6.84 -18.63
C ALA A 136 -14.75 7.54 -17.33
N LEU A 137 -13.47 7.49 -16.95
CA LEU A 137 -12.95 8.18 -15.78
C LEU A 137 -13.16 9.70 -15.86
N LYS A 138 -12.96 10.30 -17.04
CA LYS A 138 -13.25 11.72 -17.25
C LYS A 138 -14.73 12.04 -17.05
N SER A 139 -15.64 11.19 -17.54
CA SER A 139 -17.09 11.37 -17.36
C SER A 139 -17.52 11.25 -15.89
N TRP A 140 -16.79 10.49 -15.08
CA TRP A 140 -17.00 10.38 -13.62
C TRP A 140 -16.36 11.50 -12.82
N GLY A 141 -15.78 12.51 -13.48
CA GLY A 141 -15.19 13.69 -12.86
C GLY A 141 -13.78 13.49 -12.32
N VAL A 142 -13.04 12.48 -12.84
CA VAL A 142 -11.61 12.33 -12.58
C VAL A 142 -10.84 13.20 -13.59
N SER A 143 -10.18 14.24 -13.12
CA SER A 143 -9.38 15.15 -13.96
C SER A 143 -8.06 14.52 -14.41
N GLU A 144 -7.51 15.04 -15.51
CA GLU A 144 -6.17 14.63 -15.95
C GLU A 144 -5.13 15.01 -14.88
N GLY A 145 -4.48 14.00 -14.33
CA GLY A 145 -3.48 14.22 -13.28
C GLY A 145 -3.91 13.85 -11.87
N GLU A 146 -5.19 13.68 -11.62
CA GLU A 146 -5.69 13.13 -10.35
C GLU A 146 -5.46 11.63 -10.24
N LYS A 147 -5.27 11.17 -9.01
CA LYS A 147 -5.18 9.74 -8.69
C LYS A 147 -6.57 9.18 -8.46
N ALA A 148 -6.93 8.15 -9.21
CA ALA A 148 -8.19 7.43 -9.03
C ALA A 148 -7.93 6.05 -8.40
N TYR A 149 -8.72 5.70 -7.40
CA TYR A 149 -8.75 4.36 -6.83
C TYR A 149 -10.06 3.69 -7.24
N LEU A 150 -9.96 2.65 -8.05
CA LEU A 150 -11.10 1.89 -8.58
C LEU A 150 -11.31 0.63 -7.76
N ILE A 151 -12.47 0.53 -7.09
CA ILE A 151 -12.84 -0.60 -6.25
C ILE A 151 -13.92 -1.40 -6.98
N THR A 152 -13.59 -2.65 -7.30
CA THR A 152 -14.47 -3.59 -8.00
C THR A 152 -14.80 -4.77 -7.11
N LYS A 153 -15.91 -5.44 -7.34
CA LYS A 153 -16.27 -6.66 -6.61
C LYS A 153 -15.55 -7.88 -7.19
N ASP A 154 -15.71 -8.10 -8.48
CA ASP A 154 -15.08 -9.20 -9.24
C ASP A 154 -14.72 -8.63 -10.63
N ALA A 155 -13.52 -8.06 -10.76
CA ALA A 155 -13.08 -7.44 -11.99
C ALA A 155 -12.88 -8.45 -13.11
N SER A 156 -13.42 -8.17 -14.29
CA SER A 156 -13.09 -8.94 -15.48
C SER A 156 -11.65 -8.63 -15.95
N ASP A 157 -11.05 -9.58 -16.68
CA ASP A 157 -9.72 -9.38 -17.27
C ASP A 157 -9.67 -8.13 -18.15
N ASN A 158 -10.74 -7.80 -18.86
CA ASN A 158 -10.84 -6.61 -19.70
C ASN A 158 -10.71 -5.32 -18.86
N VAL A 159 -11.37 -5.24 -17.71
CA VAL A 159 -11.25 -4.09 -16.79
C VAL A 159 -9.82 -3.96 -16.28
N THR A 160 -9.24 -5.06 -15.82
CA THR A 160 -7.86 -5.09 -15.32
C THR A 160 -6.84 -4.70 -16.38
N LEU A 161 -6.98 -5.21 -17.61
CA LEU A 161 -6.08 -4.89 -18.73
C LEU A 161 -6.22 -3.44 -19.18
N SER A 162 -7.43 -2.87 -19.13
CA SER A 162 -7.68 -1.48 -19.53
C SER A 162 -7.17 -0.45 -18.52
N THR A 163 -7.07 -0.82 -17.23
CA THR A 163 -6.64 0.09 -16.15
C THR A 163 -5.15 -0.01 -15.82
N ARG A 164 -4.54 -1.21 -15.87
CA ARG A 164 -3.18 -1.46 -15.37
C ARG A 164 -2.08 -0.59 -15.97
N ASN A 165 -2.24 -0.10 -17.21
CA ASN A 165 -1.26 0.79 -17.87
C ASN A 165 -1.42 2.26 -17.49
N MET A 166 -2.45 2.62 -16.73
CA MET A 166 -2.71 4.00 -16.34
C MET A 166 -1.97 4.30 -15.03
N ALA A 167 -0.90 5.08 -15.08
CA ALA A 167 0.01 5.32 -13.95
C ALA A 167 -0.66 5.91 -12.68
N LYS A 168 -1.79 6.60 -12.83
CA LYS A 168 -2.52 7.24 -11.74
C LYS A 168 -3.82 6.53 -11.34
N VAL A 169 -4.11 5.41 -11.96
CA VAL A 169 -5.29 4.59 -11.64
C VAL A 169 -4.81 3.33 -10.94
N VAL A 170 -5.26 3.13 -9.72
CA VAL A 170 -5.04 1.90 -8.97
C VAL A 170 -6.36 1.15 -8.92
N GLN A 171 -6.40 -0.05 -9.46
CA GLN A 171 -7.55 -0.94 -9.34
C GLN A 171 -7.30 -1.97 -8.26
N SER A 172 -8.34 -2.27 -7.49
CA SER A 172 -8.31 -3.32 -6.48
C SER A 172 -9.68 -3.98 -6.33
N ASP A 173 -9.67 -5.28 -6.12
CA ASP A 173 -10.88 -5.98 -5.69
C ASP A 173 -11.22 -5.62 -4.25
N ILE A 174 -12.50 -5.67 -3.93
CA ILE A 174 -13.04 -5.37 -2.60
C ILE A 174 -12.37 -6.17 -1.49
N LYS A 175 -11.92 -7.39 -1.77
CA LYS A 175 -11.24 -8.28 -0.81
C LYS A 175 -9.80 -7.83 -0.47
N HIS A 176 -9.20 -7.01 -1.34
CA HIS A 176 -7.81 -6.55 -1.25
C HIS A 176 -7.70 -5.05 -0.99
N LEU A 177 -8.74 -4.44 -0.37
CA LEU A 177 -8.72 -3.03 -0.03
C LEU A 177 -7.49 -2.63 0.77
N ASN A 178 -6.84 -1.56 0.34
CA ASN A 178 -5.67 -0.98 0.98
C ASN A 178 -5.97 0.43 1.49
N VAL A 179 -5.82 0.65 2.79
CA VAL A 179 -6.04 1.96 3.41
C VAL A 179 -5.16 3.06 2.81
N TYR A 180 -3.94 2.71 2.41
CA TYR A 180 -3.00 3.66 1.81
C TYR A 180 -3.54 4.18 0.47
N ASP A 181 -4.07 3.31 -0.37
CA ASP A 181 -4.59 3.67 -1.68
C ASP A 181 -5.90 4.47 -1.57
N VAL A 182 -6.78 4.13 -0.62
CA VAL A 182 -7.99 4.91 -0.31
C VAL A 182 -7.64 6.35 0.09
N LEU A 183 -6.63 6.54 0.94
CA LEU A 183 -6.23 7.87 1.42
C LEU A 183 -5.35 8.65 0.43
N ASN A 184 -4.66 7.96 -0.49
CA ASN A 184 -3.78 8.58 -1.48
C ASN A 184 -4.53 8.94 -2.77
N ALA A 185 -5.75 8.47 -2.94
CA ALA A 185 -6.59 8.78 -4.08
C ALA A 185 -7.26 10.16 -3.93
N ASP A 186 -7.27 10.93 -5.01
CA ASP A 186 -8.03 12.17 -5.10
C ASP A 186 -9.53 11.86 -5.35
N LYS A 187 -9.80 10.76 -6.07
CA LYS A 187 -11.14 10.24 -6.33
C LYS A 187 -11.18 8.73 -6.09
N VAL A 188 -12.23 8.28 -5.42
CA VAL A 188 -12.50 6.86 -5.20
C VAL A 188 -13.72 6.46 -6.02
N VAL A 189 -13.53 5.57 -6.98
CA VAL A 189 -14.62 5.06 -7.83
C VAL A 189 -14.97 3.66 -7.35
N VAL A 190 -16.24 3.44 -7.01
CA VAL A 190 -16.71 2.18 -6.42
C VAL A 190 -17.84 1.61 -7.25
N GLU A 191 -17.77 0.35 -7.62
CA GLU A 191 -18.90 -0.36 -8.22
C GLU A 191 -20.07 -0.48 -7.23
N GLU A 192 -21.30 -0.46 -7.73
CA GLU A 192 -22.52 -0.59 -6.92
C GLU A 192 -22.51 -1.90 -6.12
N SER A 193 -22.16 -3.00 -6.76
CA SER A 193 -22.02 -4.32 -6.11
C SER A 193 -20.92 -4.35 -5.05
N ALA A 194 -19.83 -3.60 -5.24
CA ALA A 194 -18.75 -3.44 -4.26
C ALA A 194 -19.20 -2.57 -3.09
N LEU A 195 -19.96 -1.50 -3.33
CA LEU A 195 -20.53 -0.65 -2.27
C LEU A 195 -21.49 -1.43 -1.36
N ALA A 196 -22.37 -2.25 -1.96
CA ALA A 196 -23.26 -3.12 -1.20
C ALA A 196 -22.46 -4.06 -0.27
N TYR A 197 -21.39 -4.65 -0.76
CA TYR A 197 -20.49 -5.49 0.07
C TYR A 197 -19.79 -4.67 1.17
N ILE A 198 -19.35 -3.44 0.91
CA ILE A 198 -18.73 -2.57 1.92
C ILE A 198 -19.70 -2.30 3.07
N ASN A 199 -20.95 -1.96 2.77
CA ASN A 199 -21.99 -1.69 3.76
C ASN A 199 -22.34 -2.96 4.57
N ASP A 200 -22.47 -4.11 3.92
CA ASP A 200 -22.74 -5.38 4.58
C ASP A 200 -21.58 -5.81 5.48
N PHE A 201 -20.34 -5.66 5.03
CA PHE A 201 -19.17 -6.11 5.77
C PHE A 201 -18.76 -5.16 6.90
N PHE A 202 -18.72 -3.84 6.66
CA PHE A 202 -18.24 -2.82 7.61
C PHE A 202 -19.35 -2.06 8.33
N GLY A 203 -20.62 -2.33 8.03
CA GLY A 203 -21.78 -1.74 8.72
C GLY A 203 -21.79 -2.05 10.22
N ALA A 204 -22.67 -1.41 10.98
CA ALA A 204 -22.70 -1.53 12.45
C ALA A 204 -22.83 -2.98 12.95
N GLU A 205 -23.61 -3.82 12.25
CA GLU A 205 -23.84 -5.24 12.52
C GLU A 205 -23.11 -6.16 11.53
N GLY A 206 -22.19 -5.61 10.75
CA GLY A 206 -21.54 -6.32 9.65
C GLY A 206 -20.59 -7.44 10.10
N ALA A 207 -20.31 -8.35 9.18
CA ALA A 207 -19.44 -9.52 9.39
C ALA A 207 -18.02 -9.19 9.85
N ALA A 208 -17.57 -7.93 9.67
CA ALA A 208 -16.27 -7.48 10.16
C ALA A 208 -16.13 -7.52 11.68
N TRP A 209 -17.24 -7.52 12.44
CA TRP A 209 -17.25 -7.38 13.90
C TRP A 209 -17.49 -8.69 14.64
N ALA A 210 -17.85 -9.73 13.92
CA ALA A 210 -18.03 -11.10 14.44
C ALA A 210 -16.71 -11.75 14.90
#